data_00b67f3ed47a739ef20669a7398e4375
#
_entry.id   00b67f3ed47a739ef20669a7398e4375
#
_cell.length_a   1.000
_cell.length_b   1.000
_cell.length_c   1.000
_cell.angle_alpha   90.00
_cell.angle_beta   90.00
_cell.angle_gamma   90.00
#
_symmetry.space_group_name_H-M   'P 1'
#
loop_
_entity.id
_entity.type
_entity.pdbx_description
1 polymer ?
#
loop_
_entity_poly.entity_id
_entity_poly.type
_entity_poly.pdbx_seq_one_letter_code
_entity_poly.pdbx_strand_id
1 'polypeptide(L)'
;TMVWRKSGNDFKLLHLHSSNARDSLSSFESPQGTSSMCQYIREVYAKTAHSRQKSENSDSNQICLKDESGHFHYLNISEILYLKASNQWCYVVTVFERFLTFGSLSGFEKQLPEFIRIHRSYLVNSQAVEQLRFHKVILLNQEELPVSKGRYTEVKALLHASS
;
A
#
# COMPACT_ATOMS: atom_id res chain seq x y z
N THR A 1 -26.56 5.62 25.83
CA THR A 1 -25.75 4.62 26.55
C THR A 1 -25.26 3.60 25.53
N MET A 2 -23.96 3.36 25.50
CA MET A 2 -23.34 2.33 24.64
C MET A 2 -23.10 1.09 25.49
N VAL A 3 -23.50 -0.08 24.99
CA VAL A 3 -23.27 -1.36 25.64
C VAL A 3 -22.38 -2.22 24.76
N TRP A 4 -21.23 -2.60 25.30
CA TRP A 4 -20.26 -3.45 24.65
C TRP A 4 -20.19 -4.82 25.34
N ARG A 5 -20.06 -5.88 24.56
CA ARG A 5 -19.79 -7.23 25.10
C ARG A 5 -18.44 -7.71 24.56
N LYS A 6 -17.58 -8.16 25.48
CA LYS A 6 -16.34 -8.83 25.14
C LYS A 6 -16.62 -10.29 24.76
N SER A 7 -16.20 -10.71 23.58
CA SER A 7 -16.27 -12.07 23.09
C SER A 7 -14.91 -12.50 22.60
N GLY A 8 -14.16 -13.21 23.47
CA GLY A 8 -12.76 -13.56 23.22
C GLY A 8 -11.86 -12.32 23.20
N ASN A 9 -11.16 -12.10 22.10
CA ASN A 9 -10.27 -10.95 21.89
C ASN A 9 -10.93 -9.75 21.19
N ASP A 10 -12.23 -9.88 20.85
CA ASP A 10 -13.01 -8.85 20.14
C ASP A 10 -14.08 -8.22 21.01
N PHE A 11 -14.36 -6.94 20.76
CA PHE A 11 -15.46 -6.21 21.35
C PHE A 11 -16.56 -6.00 20.31
N LYS A 12 -17.76 -6.52 20.57
CA LYS A 12 -18.95 -6.27 19.75
C LYS A 12 -19.85 -5.23 20.38
N LEU A 13 -20.22 -4.22 19.64
CA LEU A 13 -21.25 -3.26 20.04
C LEU A 13 -22.61 -3.96 19.95
N LEU A 14 -23.25 -4.16 21.10
CA LEU A 14 -24.56 -4.82 21.19
C LEU A 14 -25.71 -3.86 21.01
N HIS A 15 -25.57 -2.64 21.50
CA HIS A 15 -26.65 -1.67 21.46
C HIS A 15 -26.12 -0.24 21.54
N LEU A 16 -26.63 0.60 20.66
CA LEU A 16 -26.44 2.04 20.68
C LEU A 16 -27.80 2.70 20.95
N HIS A 17 -28.01 3.20 22.15
CA HIS A 17 -29.22 3.96 22.47
C HIS A 17 -28.93 5.46 22.30
N SER A 18 -29.44 6.04 21.22
CA SER A 18 -29.51 7.48 21.02
C SER A 18 -30.86 7.97 21.51
N SER A 19 -30.88 8.76 22.57
CA SER A 19 -32.09 9.32 23.17
C SER A 19 -32.66 10.53 22.42
N ASN A 20 -32.18 10.82 21.20
CA ASN A 20 -32.64 11.94 20.36
C ASN A 20 -33.24 11.51 19.02
N ALA A 21 -33.85 10.33 18.93
CA ALA A 21 -34.59 9.93 17.73
C ALA A 21 -36.09 10.15 17.93
N ARG A 22 -36.51 11.38 18.05
CA ARG A 22 -37.87 11.81 17.72
C ARG A 22 -37.73 13.03 16.84
N ASP A 23 -37.54 12.78 15.55
CA ASP A 23 -38.20 13.55 14.49
C ASP A 23 -38.12 12.74 13.19
N SER A 24 -39.32 12.27 12.86
CA SER A 24 -39.84 11.97 11.53
C SER A 24 -38.82 11.66 10.41
N LEU A 25 -38.73 10.39 10.08
CA LEU A 25 -38.32 9.87 8.77
C LEU A 25 -39.33 10.29 7.68
N SER A 26 -39.51 11.57 7.45
CA SER A 26 -40.24 12.11 6.32
C SER A 26 -39.63 13.43 5.91
N SER A 27 -38.76 13.34 4.98
CA SER A 27 -38.20 14.40 4.13
C SER A 27 -36.67 14.29 4.05
N PHE A 28 -36.22 13.32 3.30
CA PHE A 28 -34.88 13.35 2.71
C PHE A 28 -34.91 14.33 1.52
N GLU A 29 -35.23 15.58 1.79
CA GLU A 29 -35.04 16.67 0.86
C GLU A 29 -33.92 17.55 1.36
N SER A 30 -32.82 17.55 0.60
CA SER A 30 -31.71 18.51 0.58
C SER A 30 -31.08 18.93 1.91
N PRO A 31 -29.89 18.45 2.26
CA PRO A 31 -29.14 18.97 3.39
C PRO A 31 -28.42 20.26 3.00
N GLN A 32 -29.09 21.39 3.16
CA GLN A 32 -28.40 22.65 3.39
C GLN A 32 -27.95 22.64 4.85
N GLY A 33 -26.66 22.35 5.06
CA GLY A 33 -26.08 22.33 6.41
C GLY A 33 -25.26 21.07 6.69
N THR A 34 -24.53 20.54 5.70
CA THR A 34 -23.56 19.48 5.95
C THR A 34 -22.40 20.05 6.75
N SER A 35 -22.23 19.55 7.98
CA SER A 35 -21.03 19.78 8.78
C SER A 35 -19.78 19.58 7.91
N SER A 36 -18.78 20.44 8.10
CA SER A 36 -17.47 20.38 7.42
C SER A 36 -16.87 18.97 7.45
N MET A 37 -17.12 18.22 8.52
CA MET A 37 -16.72 16.84 8.69
C MET A 37 -17.41 15.89 7.68
N CYS A 38 -18.70 16.07 7.43
CA CYS A 38 -19.44 15.26 6.46
C CYS A 38 -18.99 15.56 5.03
N GLN A 39 -18.65 16.80 4.73
CA GLN A 39 -18.06 17.18 3.43
C GLN A 39 -16.68 16.55 3.26
N TYR A 40 -15.83 16.61 4.28
CA TYR A 40 -14.51 15.99 4.28
C TYR A 40 -14.60 14.47 4.07
N ILE A 41 -15.47 13.78 4.83
CA ILE A 41 -15.69 12.34 4.69
C ILE A 41 -16.19 12.01 3.29
N ARG A 42 -17.17 12.75 2.76
CA ARG A 42 -17.68 12.57 1.40
C ARG A 42 -16.60 12.79 0.34
N GLU A 43 -15.75 13.78 0.52
CA GLU A 43 -14.64 14.07 -0.39
C GLU A 43 -13.55 12.98 -0.35
N VAL A 44 -13.21 12.47 0.84
CA VAL A 44 -12.29 11.34 1.01
C VAL A 44 -12.87 10.09 0.35
N TYR A 45 -14.16 9.77 0.60
CA TYR A 45 -14.81 8.62 -0.03
C TYR A 45 -14.97 8.81 -1.53
N ALA A 46 -15.25 10.02 -2.03
CA ALA A 46 -15.32 10.30 -3.45
C ALA A 46 -13.96 10.12 -4.13
N LYS A 47 -12.87 10.59 -3.53
CA LYS A 47 -11.50 10.38 -4.03
C LYS A 47 -11.14 8.90 -4.04
N THR A 48 -11.50 8.16 -2.99
CA THR A 48 -11.27 6.71 -2.89
C THR A 48 -12.16 5.93 -3.87
N ALA A 49 -13.43 6.34 -4.07
CA ALA A 49 -14.34 5.72 -5.02
C ALA A 49 -13.96 6.03 -6.47
N HIS A 50 -13.47 7.24 -6.78
CA HIS A 50 -12.96 7.58 -8.11
C HIS A 50 -11.66 6.81 -8.43
N SER A 51 -10.84 6.51 -7.43
CA SER A 51 -9.70 5.59 -7.61
C SER A 51 -10.16 4.16 -7.91
N ARG A 52 -11.29 3.73 -7.36
CA ARG A 52 -11.89 2.40 -7.65
C ARG A 52 -12.63 2.33 -8.98
N GLN A 53 -13.24 3.42 -9.46
CA GLN A 53 -13.97 3.45 -10.74
C GLN A 53 -13.10 3.74 -11.97
N LYS A 54 -11.86 4.22 -11.77
CA LYS A 54 -10.90 4.40 -12.87
C LYS A 54 -10.09 3.14 -13.18
N SER A 55 -10.44 2.02 -12.55
CA SER A 55 -9.73 0.73 -12.57
C SER A 55 -10.31 -0.29 -13.56
N GLU A 56 -11.15 0.09 -14.52
CA GLU A 56 -11.55 -0.86 -15.56
C GLU A 56 -10.50 -1.05 -16.67
N ASN A 57 -9.36 -0.34 -16.59
CA ASN A 57 -8.24 -0.53 -17.51
C ASN A 57 -6.87 -0.63 -16.81
N SER A 58 -6.81 -0.92 -15.50
CA SER A 58 -5.53 -1.06 -14.78
C SER A 58 -5.49 -2.25 -13.82
N ASP A 59 -6.07 -3.41 -14.22
CA ASP A 59 -5.87 -4.69 -13.53
C ASP A 59 -4.40 -5.16 -13.56
N SER A 60 -3.54 -4.50 -14.34
CA SER A 60 -2.12 -4.83 -14.46
C SER A 60 -1.22 -4.18 -13.42
N ASN A 61 -1.72 -3.26 -12.56
CA ASN A 61 -0.87 -2.50 -11.64
C ASN A 61 -1.13 -2.81 -10.16
N GLN A 62 -1.87 -3.87 -9.85
CA GLN A 62 -2.10 -4.31 -8.48
C GLN A 62 -1.54 -5.71 -8.25
N ILE A 63 -1.01 -5.93 -7.05
CA ILE A 63 -0.55 -7.23 -6.58
C ILE A 63 -1.23 -7.57 -5.26
N CYS A 64 -1.64 -8.83 -5.12
CA CYS A 64 -2.19 -9.35 -3.87
C CYS A 64 -1.12 -10.22 -3.19
N LEU A 65 -0.72 -9.82 -1.99
CA LEU A 65 0.29 -10.53 -1.20
C LEU A 65 -0.30 -10.97 0.13
N LYS A 66 0.08 -12.16 0.57
CA LYS A 66 -0.34 -12.70 1.87
C LYS A 66 0.78 -12.51 2.88
N ASP A 67 0.47 -11.94 4.04
CA ASP A 67 1.42 -11.78 5.13
C ASP A 67 1.61 -13.07 5.97
N GLU A 68 2.54 -13.04 6.92
CA GLU A 68 2.81 -14.15 7.84
C GLU A 68 1.62 -14.49 8.75
N SER A 69 0.73 -13.53 8.99
CA SER A 69 -0.48 -13.69 9.80
C SER A 69 -1.66 -14.24 8.99
N GLY A 70 -1.50 -14.35 7.68
CA GLY A 70 -2.52 -14.86 6.77
C GLY A 70 -3.45 -13.80 6.18
N HIS A 71 -3.22 -12.51 6.43
CA HIS A 71 -3.99 -11.42 5.84
C HIS A 71 -3.54 -11.15 4.39
N PHE A 72 -4.48 -10.71 3.58
CA PHE A 72 -4.22 -10.35 2.19
C PHE A 72 -4.08 -8.83 2.05
N HIS A 73 -2.95 -8.40 1.52
CA HIS A 73 -2.65 -7.02 1.18
C HIS A 73 -2.83 -6.81 -0.33
N TYR A 74 -3.74 -5.93 -0.71
CA TYR A 74 -3.96 -5.52 -2.09
C TYR A 74 -3.26 -4.18 -2.30
N LEU A 75 -2.11 -4.22 -2.98
CA LEU A 75 -1.21 -3.09 -3.13
C LEU A 75 -1.13 -2.65 -4.58
N ASN A 76 -1.05 -1.34 -4.80
CA ASN A 76 -0.57 -0.83 -6.08
C ASN A 76 0.95 -1.03 -6.16
N ILE A 77 1.43 -1.48 -7.30
CA ILE A 77 2.87 -1.72 -7.53
C ILE A 77 3.67 -0.44 -7.28
N SER A 78 3.11 0.73 -7.62
CA SER A 78 3.72 2.05 -7.37
C SER A 78 3.89 2.41 -5.89
N GLU A 79 3.13 1.79 -4.98
CA GLU A 79 3.25 2.02 -3.53
C GLU A 79 4.42 1.23 -2.93
N ILE A 80 4.87 0.19 -3.62
CA ILE A 80 5.97 -0.66 -3.15
C ILE A 80 7.29 0.01 -3.52
N LEU A 81 8.10 0.33 -2.51
CA LEU A 81 9.42 0.92 -2.68
C LEU A 81 10.46 -0.14 -3.01
N TYR A 82 10.51 -1.20 -2.22
CA TYR A 82 11.44 -2.31 -2.44
C TYR A 82 11.02 -3.59 -1.70
N LEU A 83 11.61 -4.70 -2.11
CA LEU A 83 11.55 -5.98 -1.42
C LEU A 83 12.92 -6.38 -0.92
N LYS A 84 12.98 -6.92 0.31
CA LYS A 84 14.21 -7.40 0.95
C LYS A 84 14.07 -8.87 1.30
N ALA A 85 15.00 -9.71 0.83
CA ALA A 85 15.04 -11.13 1.20
C ALA A 85 15.35 -11.33 2.68
N SER A 86 14.62 -12.25 3.30
CA SER A 86 14.83 -12.74 4.65
C SER A 86 14.53 -14.23 4.72
N ASN A 87 15.54 -15.07 4.45
CA ASN A 87 15.40 -16.52 4.32
C ASN A 87 14.35 -16.92 3.25
N GLN A 88 13.27 -17.59 3.66
CA GLN A 88 12.16 -17.99 2.80
C GLN A 88 11.08 -16.91 2.65
N TRP A 89 11.25 -15.79 3.33
CA TRP A 89 10.33 -14.66 3.37
C TRP A 89 10.93 -13.45 2.66
N CYS A 90 10.08 -12.54 2.25
CA CYS A 90 10.46 -11.22 1.77
C CYS A 90 9.77 -10.14 2.59
N TYR A 91 10.53 -9.17 3.08
CA TYR A 91 9.95 -7.92 3.54
C TYR A 91 9.50 -7.13 2.32
N VAL A 92 8.22 -6.79 2.31
CA VAL A 92 7.64 -5.82 1.38
C VAL A 92 7.62 -4.49 2.10
N VAL A 93 8.29 -3.49 1.55
CA VAL A 93 8.34 -2.14 2.09
C VAL A 93 7.60 -1.21 1.15
N THR A 94 6.52 -0.64 1.65
CA THR A 94 5.70 0.34 0.95
C THR A 94 5.93 1.75 1.50
N VAL A 95 5.29 2.73 0.92
CA VAL A 95 5.30 4.11 1.45
C VAL A 95 4.67 4.19 2.84
N PHE A 96 3.71 3.30 3.15
CA PHE A 96 2.89 3.39 4.36
C PHE A 96 3.25 2.35 5.41
N GLU A 97 3.61 1.14 5.00
CA GLU A 97 3.80 0.00 5.90
C GLU A 97 4.91 -0.94 5.43
N ARG A 98 5.24 -1.87 6.31
CA ARG A 98 6.21 -2.92 6.05
C ARG A 98 5.69 -4.23 6.65
N PHE A 99 5.66 -5.29 5.85
CA PHE A 99 5.22 -6.62 6.29
C PHE A 99 6.05 -7.72 5.63
N LEU A 100 5.94 -8.94 6.18
CA LEU A 100 6.56 -10.15 5.64
C LEU A 100 5.58 -10.89 4.74
N THR A 101 6.04 -11.30 3.57
CA THR A 101 5.32 -12.20 2.67
C THR A 101 6.15 -13.42 2.33
N PHE A 102 5.50 -14.54 2.07
CA PHE A 102 6.19 -15.74 1.63
C PHE A 102 6.57 -15.63 0.15
N GLY A 103 7.82 -15.93 -0.18
CA GLY A 103 8.28 -15.93 -1.56
C GLY A 103 9.76 -15.61 -1.69
N SER A 104 10.28 -15.78 -2.89
CA SER A 104 11.66 -15.46 -3.23
C SER A 104 11.73 -14.18 -4.06
N LEU A 105 12.82 -13.42 -3.92
CA LEU A 105 13.03 -12.25 -4.78
C LEU A 105 13.05 -12.58 -6.27
N SER A 106 13.53 -13.75 -6.64
CA SER A 106 13.52 -14.19 -8.03
C SER A 106 12.11 -14.50 -8.57
N GLY A 107 11.19 -14.89 -7.68
CA GLY A 107 9.78 -15.03 -8.01
C GLY A 107 9.13 -13.66 -8.23
N PHE A 108 9.39 -12.72 -7.33
CA PHE A 108 8.90 -11.36 -7.45
C PHE A 108 9.49 -10.59 -8.64
N GLU A 109 10.76 -10.81 -8.97
CA GLU A 109 11.43 -10.21 -10.14
C GLU A 109 10.72 -10.57 -11.46
N LYS A 110 10.15 -11.78 -11.55
CA LYS A 110 9.34 -12.20 -12.71
C LYS A 110 7.93 -11.62 -12.73
N GLN A 111 7.35 -11.38 -11.55
CA GLN A 111 6.00 -10.83 -11.41
C GLN A 111 5.97 -9.31 -11.52
N LEU A 112 7.08 -8.65 -11.20
CA LEU A 112 7.22 -7.20 -11.11
C LEU A 112 8.31 -6.72 -12.09
N PRO A 113 7.99 -6.60 -13.38
CA PRO A 113 8.98 -6.23 -14.40
C PRO A 113 9.55 -4.80 -14.22
N GLU A 114 8.83 -3.95 -13.51
CA GLU A 114 9.27 -2.57 -13.18
C GLU A 114 10.33 -2.53 -12.07
N PHE A 115 10.59 -3.67 -11.42
CA PHE A 115 11.55 -3.76 -10.32
C PHE A 115 12.92 -4.21 -10.81
N ILE A 116 13.94 -3.56 -10.26
CA ILE A 116 15.34 -3.81 -10.60
C ILE A 116 16.02 -4.55 -9.44
N ARG A 117 16.67 -5.67 -9.76
CA ARG A 117 17.49 -6.42 -8.79
C ARG A 117 18.83 -5.73 -8.57
N ILE A 118 18.94 -4.95 -7.50
CA ILE A 118 20.17 -4.18 -7.19
C ILE A 118 21.20 -4.98 -6.37
N HIS A 119 20.72 -5.96 -5.60
CA HIS A 119 21.54 -6.79 -4.72
C HIS A 119 20.96 -8.20 -4.61
N ARG A 120 21.76 -9.17 -4.16
CA ARG A 120 21.25 -10.54 -3.89
C ARG A 120 20.05 -10.55 -2.93
N SER A 121 19.94 -9.55 -2.05
CA SER A 121 18.89 -9.42 -1.04
C SER A 121 17.93 -8.26 -1.27
N TYR A 122 18.05 -7.50 -2.36
CA TYR A 122 17.20 -6.33 -2.61
C TYR A 122 16.71 -6.28 -4.05
N LEU A 123 15.40 -6.07 -4.19
CA LEU A 123 14.68 -5.80 -5.43
C LEU A 123 13.94 -4.47 -5.25
N VAL A 124 14.21 -3.48 -6.08
CA VAL A 124 13.77 -2.08 -5.90
C VAL A 124 12.88 -1.65 -7.04
N ASN A 125 11.82 -0.94 -6.76
CA ASN A 125 10.99 -0.27 -7.76
C ASN A 125 11.80 0.85 -8.44
N SER A 126 11.94 0.81 -9.76
CA SER A 126 12.68 1.81 -10.52
C SER A 126 12.12 3.22 -10.32
N GLN A 127 10.81 3.37 -10.18
CA GLN A 127 10.13 4.64 -9.96
C GLN A 127 10.33 5.22 -8.54
N ALA A 128 10.68 4.37 -7.57
CA ALA A 128 10.97 4.79 -6.20
C ALA A 128 12.43 5.25 -5.99
N VAL A 129 13.26 5.16 -7.03
CA VAL A 129 14.66 5.57 -6.96
C VAL A 129 14.77 7.07 -7.21
N GLU A 130 15.24 7.79 -6.20
CA GLU A 130 15.51 9.22 -6.31
C GLU A 130 16.93 9.49 -6.89
N GLN A 131 17.92 8.73 -6.39
CA GLN A 131 19.31 8.96 -6.78
C GLN A 131 20.13 7.67 -6.78
N LEU A 132 20.96 7.50 -7.81
CA LEU A 132 22.00 6.46 -7.84
C LEU A 132 23.36 7.08 -7.48
N ARG A 133 23.97 6.59 -6.39
CA ARG A 133 25.34 6.93 -6.01
C ARG A 133 26.25 5.71 -6.19
N PHE A 134 27.53 5.91 -6.00
CA PHE A 134 28.51 4.83 -6.13
C PHE A 134 28.17 3.68 -5.15
N HIS A 135 27.77 2.53 -5.68
CA HIS A 135 27.32 1.32 -4.97
C HIS A 135 26.15 1.51 -4.00
N LYS A 136 25.36 2.57 -4.15
CA LYS A 136 24.17 2.81 -3.35
C LYS A 136 23.04 3.41 -4.19
N VAL A 137 21.81 3.05 -3.85
CA VAL A 137 20.58 3.71 -4.35
C VAL A 137 19.95 4.45 -3.19
N ILE A 138 19.53 5.68 -3.43
CA ILE A 138 18.70 6.46 -2.49
C ILE A 138 17.28 6.44 -3.01
N LEU A 139 16.35 6.09 -2.15
CA LEU A 139 14.93 6.04 -2.45
C LEU A 139 14.23 7.34 -2.09
N LEU A 140 13.01 7.53 -2.57
CA LEU A 140 12.17 8.70 -2.28
C LEU A 140 11.94 8.93 -0.77
N ASN A 141 11.96 7.86 0.03
CA ASN A 141 11.89 7.95 1.50
C ASN A 141 13.26 8.22 2.17
N GLN A 142 14.28 8.59 1.40
CA GLN A 142 15.66 8.84 1.84
C GLN A 142 16.40 7.60 2.40
N GLU A 143 15.86 6.42 2.22
CA GLU A 143 16.52 5.18 2.61
C GLU A 143 17.63 4.81 1.61
N GLU A 144 18.80 4.46 2.12
CA GLU A 144 19.95 4.04 1.31
C GLU A 144 20.02 2.51 1.22
N LEU A 145 20.02 1.98 0.02
CA LEU A 145 20.15 0.54 -0.22
C LEU A 145 21.45 0.23 -0.98
N PRO A 146 22.15 -0.87 -0.62
CA PRO A 146 23.40 -1.24 -1.25
C PRO A 146 23.18 -1.83 -2.64
N VAL A 147 23.98 -1.43 -3.60
CA VAL A 147 24.08 -2.01 -4.94
C VAL A 147 25.32 -2.90 -5.01
N SER A 148 25.16 -4.15 -5.46
CA SER A 148 26.30 -5.04 -5.61
C SER A 148 27.25 -4.56 -6.72
N LYS A 149 28.55 -4.73 -6.50
CA LYS A 149 29.60 -4.28 -7.46
C LYS A 149 29.36 -4.81 -8.88
N GLY A 150 29.01 -6.09 -9.02
CA GLY A 150 28.78 -6.71 -10.32
C GLY A 150 27.51 -6.26 -11.04
N ARG A 151 26.56 -5.63 -10.32
CA ARG A 151 25.29 -5.17 -10.91
C ARG A 151 25.23 -3.66 -11.10
N TYR A 152 26.22 -2.92 -10.63
CA TYR A 152 26.17 -1.46 -10.67
C TYR A 152 26.00 -0.89 -12.08
N THR A 153 26.73 -1.43 -13.06
CA THR A 153 26.64 -0.99 -14.46
C THR A 153 25.28 -1.31 -15.07
N GLU A 154 24.75 -2.51 -14.80
CA GLU A 154 23.43 -2.94 -15.24
C GLU A 154 22.32 -2.04 -14.64
N VAL A 155 22.35 -1.85 -13.31
CA VAL A 155 21.40 -1.00 -12.59
C VAL A 155 21.42 0.43 -13.11
N LYS A 156 22.61 0.97 -13.38
CA LYS A 156 22.76 2.30 -13.97
C LYS A 156 22.11 2.40 -15.36
N ALA A 157 22.33 1.40 -16.21
CA ALA A 157 21.73 1.37 -17.55
C ALA A 157 20.20 1.28 -17.49
N LEU A 158 19.66 0.41 -16.62
CA LEU A 158 18.22 0.22 -16.46
C LEU A 158 17.53 1.48 -15.93
N LEU A 159 18.12 2.17 -14.94
CA LEU A 159 17.56 3.41 -14.40
C LEU A 159 17.58 4.55 -15.44
N HIS A 160 18.59 4.62 -16.30
CA HIS A 160 18.60 5.59 -17.40
C HIS A 160 17.57 5.29 -18.49
N ALA A 161 17.21 4.03 -18.69
CA ALA A 161 16.19 3.64 -19.67
C ALA A 161 14.75 3.88 -19.18
N SER A 162 14.57 4.01 -17.85
CA SER A 162 13.26 4.20 -17.21
C SER A 162 12.95 5.68 -16.89
N SER A 163 13.84 6.61 -17.23
CA SER A 163 13.70 8.07 -16.98
C SER A 163 13.04 8.80 -18.13
#